data_d6747e7967df86c9db058c83bb8ecb50
#
_entry.id   d6747e7967df86c9db058c83bb8ecb50
#
_cell.length_a   1.000
_cell.length_b   1.000
_cell.length_c   1.000
_cell.angle_alpha   90.00
_cell.angle_beta   90.00
_cell.angle_gamma   90.00
#
_symmetry.space_group_name_H-M   'P 1'
#
loop_
_entity.id
_entity.type
_entity.pdbx_description
1 polymer ?
#
loop_
_entity_poly.entity_id
_entity_poly.type
_entity_poly.pdbx_seq_one_letter_code
_entity_poly.pdbx_strand_id
1 'polypeptide(L)'
;MVLREILIDQRGEPGADPASAPWRSIGYNLDGQCTTTTETASECRPASEGAPLQVDGNGGIDNTFGNSFFPVLALGAAGIDSELTDAQQRGVGALMLIIDDWNGGRDDSRVTVTVTQSVLGTPGMNGGGAPAIDVVGSEAFLSSDGVTPAPSPRWDGNDYFWGRSDTFIANDVNTPNVRVTTAYVTGGVLVARLPDRTPLRLLGSNLGLEMTLTDPIATGNIYDLFIAPQATPPQFIVGGRWGYNDILAQGPNVGVCIGTPLFRTLQTILGNMVDALQDPPSVADPSVPCDALSTAIRFDGYSGHFGGVATGQDIPSPCP
;
A
#
# COMPACT_ATOMS: atom_id res chain seq x y z
N MET A 1 2.67 7.82 -11.52
CA MET A 1 3.32 6.50 -11.40
C MET A 1 2.38 5.48 -10.84
N VAL A 2 2.67 4.22 -11.09
CA VAL A 2 1.87 3.08 -10.64
C VAL A 2 2.78 2.16 -9.83
N LEU A 3 2.34 1.74 -8.65
CA LEU A 3 3.07 0.84 -7.77
C LEU A 3 2.59 -0.60 -8.02
N ARG A 4 3.46 -1.41 -8.58
CA ARG A 4 3.26 -2.82 -8.95
C ARG A 4 4.21 -3.71 -8.13
N GLU A 5 4.04 -5.01 -8.24
CA GLU A 5 4.92 -6.01 -7.61
C GLU A 5 5.07 -5.79 -6.11
N ILE A 6 3.95 -5.94 -5.45
CA ILE A 6 3.87 -5.83 -3.99
C ILE A 6 4.70 -6.93 -3.32
N LEU A 7 5.60 -6.56 -2.44
CA LEU A 7 6.21 -7.50 -1.51
C LEU A 7 5.39 -7.53 -0.22
N ILE A 8 4.47 -8.47 -0.15
CA ILE A 8 3.58 -8.63 0.99
C ILE A 8 4.12 -9.67 2.00
N ASP A 9 4.68 -10.80 1.53
CA ASP A 9 5.44 -11.71 2.40
C ASP A 9 6.88 -11.22 2.53
N GLN A 10 7.19 -10.67 3.69
CA GLN A 10 8.46 -9.99 3.95
C GLN A 10 9.38 -10.79 4.89
N ARG A 11 9.09 -12.07 5.13
CA ARG A 11 9.93 -12.91 5.98
C ARG A 11 11.20 -13.41 5.29
N GLY A 12 11.22 -13.34 3.97
CA GLY A 12 12.30 -13.89 3.15
C GLY A 12 12.12 -15.38 2.82
N GLU A 13 13.08 -15.92 2.11
CA GLU A 13 13.05 -17.33 1.67
C GLU A 13 13.10 -18.30 2.85
N PRO A 14 12.41 -19.44 2.78
CA PRO A 14 12.49 -20.48 3.80
C PRO A 14 13.93 -20.94 4.03
N GLY A 15 14.39 -20.83 5.29
CA GLY A 15 15.75 -21.19 5.69
C GLY A 15 16.80 -20.08 5.53
N ALA A 16 16.41 -18.89 5.09
CA ALA A 16 17.26 -17.71 5.14
C ALA A 16 17.54 -17.27 6.58
N ASP A 17 18.64 -16.53 6.75
CA ASP A 17 18.94 -15.92 8.06
C ASP A 17 17.83 -14.94 8.47
N PRO A 18 17.16 -15.13 9.61
CA PRO A 18 16.14 -14.21 10.11
C PRO A 18 16.65 -12.77 10.27
N ALA A 19 17.95 -12.55 10.43
CA ALA A 19 18.54 -11.22 10.49
C ALA A 19 18.53 -10.50 9.13
N SER A 20 18.41 -11.24 8.02
CA SER A 20 18.32 -10.70 6.66
C SER A 20 16.88 -10.59 6.14
N ALA A 21 15.88 -10.89 6.95
CA ALA A 21 14.48 -10.83 6.55
C ALA A 21 14.10 -9.42 6.05
N PRO A 22 13.44 -9.28 4.88
CA PRO A 22 13.11 -8.00 4.26
C PRO A 22 12.34 -7.04 5.16
N TRP A 23 11.42 -7.54 6.00
CA TRP A 23 10.62 -6.71 6.91
C TRP A 23 11.47 -5.81 7.82
N ARG A 24 12.70 -6.22 8.13
CA ARG A 24 13.62 -5.45 8.98
C ARG A 24 14.10 -4.14 8.36
N SER A 25 13.96 -4.00 7.05
CA SER A 25 14.38 -2.80 6.30
C SER A 25 13.23 -2.14 5.54
N ILE A 26 12.01 -2.65 5.67
CA ILE A 26 10.81 -2.13 5.02
C ILE A 26 9.95 -1.48 6.09
N GLY A 27 9.83 -0.15 6.07
CA GLY A 27 9.01 0.59 7.01
C GLY A 27 9.70 1.83 7.55
N TYR A 28 9.15 2.33 8.64
CA TYR A 28 9.57 3.55 9.31
C TYR A 28 9.61 3.32 10.82
N ASN A 29 10.39 4.09 11.53
CA ASN A 29 10.28 4.18 12.98
C ASN A 29 9.10 5.11 13.30
N LEU A 30 7.94 4.52 13.60
CA LEU A 30 6.67 5.22 13.76
C LEU A 30 6.51 5.81 15.16
N ASP A 31 7.14 5.21 16.17
CA ASP A 31 7.00 5.58 17.58
C ASP A 31 8.25 6.30 18.14
N GLY A 32 9.34 6.35 17.37
CA GLY A 32 10.59 6.94 17.79
C GLY A 32 11.37 6.10 18.81
N GLN A 33 10.97 4.86 19.03
CA GLN A 33 11.63 3.91 19.93
C GLN A 33 12.45 2.88 19.14
N CYS A 34 13.10 1.97 19.84
CA CYS A 34 13.75 0.82 19.24
C CYS A 34 13.54 -0.38 20.18
N THR A 35 12.52 -1.16 19.90
CA THR A 35 12.16 -2.35 20.68
C THR A 35 12.97 -3.54 20.20
N THR A 36 13.73 -4.14 21.10
CA THR A 36 14.53 -5.33 20.81
C THR A 36 14.20 -6.45 21.84
N THR A 37 14.85 -7.59 21.72
CA THR A 37 14.74 -8.66 22.72
C THR A 37 15.31 -8.26 24.08
N THR A 38 16.12 -7.21 24.16
CA THR A 38 16.78 -6.74 25.39
C THR A 38 16.36 -5.32 25.78
N GLU A 39 15.96 -4.50 24.82
CA GLU A 39 15.48 -3.15 25.04
C GLU A 39 13.95 -3.17 24.87
N THR A 40 13.23 -2.83 25.92
CA THR A 40 11.76 -2.92 25.98
C THR A 40 11.09 -1.54 25.87
N ALA A 41 11.79 -0.56 25.28
CA ALA A 41 11.19 0.73 24.98
C ALA A 41 10.09 0.55 23.91
N SER A 42 8.88 1.04 24.18
CA SER A 42 7.74 0.97 23.29
C SER A 42 6.79 2.13 23.59
N GLU A 43 6.03 2.59 22.62
CA GLU A 43 5.07 3.68 22.84
C GLU A 43 3.85 3.25 23.67
N CYS A 44 3.56 1.94 23.71
CA CYS A 44 2.40 1.35 24.38
C CYS A 44 2.75 -0.03 24.93
N ARG A 45 1.91 -0.62 25.77
CA ARG A 45 2.07 -2.00 26.23
C ARG A 45 1.28 -2.98 25.37
N PRO A 46 1.66 -4.25 25.30
CA PRO A 46 0.85 -5.28 24.64
C PRO A 46 -0.60 -5.24 25.12
N ALA A 47 -1.56 -5.37 24.19
CA ALA A 47 -2.98 -5.30 24.51
C ALA A 47 -3.43 -6.48 25.38
N SER A 48 -2.86 -7.68 25.17
CA SER A 48 -3.13 -8.87 25.97
C SER A 48 -2.11 -9.03 27.08
N GLU A 49 -2.58 -9.41 28.29
CA GLU A 49 -1.69 -9.70 29.42
C GLU A 49 -0.77 -10.90 29.11
N GLY A 50 0.52 -10.69 29.31
CA GLY A 50 1.55 -11.71 29.03
C GLY A 50 1.92 -11.88 27.55
N ALA A 51 1.34 -11.11 26.65
CA ALA A 51 1.82 -11.08 25.27
C ALA A 51 3.22 -10.45 25.19
N PRO A 52 4.11 -10.95 24.33
CA PRO A 52 5.43 -10.36 24.15
C PRO A 52 5.32 -9.01 23.43
N LEU A 53 6.26 -8.12 23.72
CA LEU A 53 6.48 -6.94 22.86
C LEU A 53 6.90 -7.40 21.46
N GLN A 54 6.42 -6.73 20.45
CA GLN A 54 6.92 -6.95 19.09
C GLN A 54 8.31 -6.32 18.97
N VAL A 55 9.19 -6.96 18.24
CA VAL A 55 10.56 -6.45 18.01
C VAL A 55 10.63 -5.71 16.69
N ASP A 56 11.37 -4.61 16.70
CA ASP A 56 11.56 -3.79 15.53
C ASP A 56 12.62 -4.35 14.58
N GLY A 57 12.60 -3.83 13.38
CA GLY A 57 13.63 -4.04 12.39
C GLY A 57 14.90 -3.20 12.65
N ASN A 58 15.65 -2.98 11.60
CA ASN A 58 16.92 -2.24 11.67
C ASN A 58 16.67 -0.77 12.02
N GLY A 59 17.32 -0.29 13.09
CA GLY A 59 17.23 1.13 13.48
C GLY A 59 15.84 1.54 14.01
N GLY A 60 15.07 0.62 14.57
CA GLY A 60 13.74 0.90 15.13
C GLY A 60 12.63 0.93 14.07
N ILE A 61 12.78 0.22 12.96
CA ILE A 61 11.70 0.13 11.96
C ILE A 61 10.57 -0.72 12.50
N ASP A 62 9.39 -0.11 12.60
CA ASP A 62 8.14 -0.77 12.99
C ASP A 62 7.47 -1.41 11.78
N ASN A 63 7.37 -2.74 11.76
CA ASN A 63 6.66 -3.46 10.71
C ASN A 63 6.21 -4.85 11.17
N THR A 64 5.35 -4.90 12.15
CA THR A 64 4.75 -6.14 12.64
C THR A 64 3.83 -6.79 11.61
N PHE A 65 3.25 -6.02 10.69
CA PHE A 65 2.52 -6.57 9.55
C PHE A 65 3.40 -7.55 8.75
N GLY A 66 4.57 -7.10 8.29
CA GLY A 66 5.46 -7.93 7.49
C GLY A 66 6.17 -9.04 8.27
N ASN A 67 6.45 -8.80 9.55
CA ASN A 67 7.12 -9.77 10.41
C ASN A 67 6.19 -10.93 10.84
N SER A 68 5.02 -10.59 11.37
CA SER A 68 4.21 -11.53 12.15
C SER A 68 2.79 -11.69 11.65
N PHE A 69 2.13 -10.62 11.17
CA PHE A 69 0.71 -10.65 10.87
C PHE A 69 0.39 -11.24 9.49
N PHE A 70 1.10 -10.86 8.45
CA PHE A 70 0.82 -11.37 7.10
C PHE A 70 0.87 -12.91 7.02
N PRO A 71 1.82 -13.60 7.66
CA PRO A 71 1.82 -15.06 7.72
C PRO A 71 0.53 -15.67 8.28
N VAL A 72 -0.07 -15.02 9.26
CA VAL A 72 -1.35 -15.47 9.85
C VAL A 72 -2.51 -15.22 8.88
N LEU A 73 -2.52 -14.06 8.23
CA LEU A 73 -3.49 -13.72 7.20
C LEU A 73 -3.46 -14.72 6.05
N ALA A 74 -2.27 -15.11 5.59
CA ALA A 74 -2.06 -16.07 4.50
C ALA A 74 -2.55 -17.48 4.84
N LEU A 75 -2.64 -17.86 6.12
CA LEU A 75 -3.24 -19.15 6.53
C LEU A 75 -4.77 -19.16 6.31
N GLY A 76 -5.43 -18.00 6.45
CA GLY A 76 -6.86 -17.86 6.23
C GLY A 76 -7.22 -17.58 4.77
N ALA A 77 -6.35 -16.89 4.05
CA ALA A 77 -6.53 -16.45 2.66
C ALA A 77 -5.42 -17.03 1.78
N ALA A 78 -5.45 -18.34 1.59
CA ALA A 78 -4.45 -19.03 0.77
C ALA A 78 -4.44 -18.45 -0.66
N GLY A 79 -3.25 -18.08 -1.15
CA GLY A 79 -3.09 -17.51 -2.49
C GLY A 79 -3.29 -15.99 -2.58
N ILE A 80 -3.47 -15.28 -1.46
CA ILE A 80 -3.64 -13.81 -1.46
C ILE A 80 -2.48 -13.10 -2.20
N ASP A 81 -1.25 -13.54 -2.00
CA ASP A 81 -0.08 -12.95 -2.62
C ASP A 81 -0.13 -13.07 -4.15
N SER A 82 -0.42 -14.28 -4.67
CA SER A 82 -0.54 -14.51 -6.11
C SER A 82 -1.71 -13.76 -6.72
N GLU A 83 -2.88 -13.71 -6.06
CA GLU A 83 -4.03 -12.98 -6.57
C GLU A 83 -3.79 -11.48 -6.66
N LEU A 84 -3.16 -10.89 -5.65
CA LEU A 84 -2.80 -9.47 -5.66
C LEU A 84 -1.76 -9.17 -6.75
N THR A 85 -0.73 -9.99 -6.86
CA THR A 85 0.31 -9.86 -7.89
C THR A 85 -0.29 -9.98 -9.30
N ASP A 86 -1.13 -10.97 -9.55
CA ASP A 86 -1.77 -11.17 -10.86
C ASP A 86 -2.68 -10.00 -11.25
N ALA A 87 -3.42 -9.43 -10.30
CA ALA A 87 -4.26 -8.27 -10.56
C ALA A 87 -3.42 -7.03 -10.91
N GLN A 88 -2.36 -6.78 -10.15
CA GLN A 88 -1.45 -5.67 -10.41
C GLN A 88 -0.71 -5.80 -11.75
N GLN A 89 -0.28 -7.01 -12.13
CA GLN A 89 0.33 -7.26 -13.44
C GLN A 89 -0.62 -6.95 -14.60
N ARG A 90 -1.93 -7.09 -14.39
CA ARG A 90 -2.96 -6.68 -15.35
C ARG A 90 -3.33 -5.20 -15.28
N GLY A 91 -2.67 -4.41 -14.44
CA GLY A 91 -2.93 -2.98 -14.27
C GLY A 91 -4.15 -2.64 -13.42
N VAL A 92 -4.64 -3.60 -12.62
CA VAL A 92 -5.82 -3.43 -11.76
C VAL A 92 -5.42 -3.48 -10.29
N GLY A 93 -6.02 -2.60 -9.48
CA GLY A 93 -5.82 -2.62 -8.04
C GLY A 93 -4.44 -2.13 -7.57
N ALA A 94 -3.61 -1.64 -8.48
CA ALA A 94 -2.33 -1.08 -8.12
C ALA A 94 -2.51 0.31 -7.50
N LEU A 95 -1.71 0.63 -6.49
CA LEU A 95 -1.68 1.98 -5.93
C LEU A 95 -1.08 2.94 -6.95
N MET A 96 -1.74 4.06 -7.18
CA MET A 96 -1.27 5.11 -8.07
C MET A 96 -0.93 6.37 -7.26
N LEU A 97 0.24 6.94 -7.55
CA LEU A 97 0.63 8.26 -7.08
C LEU A 97 0.76 9.20 -8.28
N ILE A 98 -0.12 10.18 -8.37
CA ILE A 98 -0.04 11.26 -9.37
C ILE A 98 0.81 12.36 -8.73
N ILE A 99 1.90 12.73 -9.39
CA ILE A 99 2.87 13.70 -8.89
C ILE A 99 2.79 14.94 -9.76
N ASP A 100 2.43 16.05 -9.13
CA ASP A 100 2.33 17.36 -9.76
C ASP A 100 3.30 18.34 -9.10
N ASP A 101 3.62 19.43 -9.81
CA ASP A 101 4.46 20.54 -9.34
C ASP A 101 5.92 20.17 -9.07
N TRP A 102 6.39 18.96 -9.40
CA TRP A 102 7.79 18.58 -9.24
C TRP A 102 8.67 19.22 -10.33
N ASN A 103 9.78 19.83 -9.91
CA ASN A 103 10.73 20.52 -10.78
C ASN A 103 11.63 19.59 -11.62
N GLY A 104 11.50 18.26 -11.47
CA GLY A 104 12.34 17.28 -12.15
C GLY A 104 13.74 17.09 -11.55
N GLY A 105 14.07 17.83 -10.50
CA GLY A 105 15.37 17.75 -9.81
C GLY A 105 15.43 16.69 -8.72
N ARG A 106 16.65 16.48 -8.19
CA ARG A 106 16.86 15.60 -7.03
C ARG A 106 16.37 16.20 -5.74
N ASP A 107 16.19 17.51 -5.69
CA ASP A 107 15.69 18.22 -4.52
C ASP A 107 14.58 19.17 -4.94
N ASP A 108 13.43 19.06 -4.27
CA ASP A 108 12.29 19.94 -4.44
C ASP A 108 11.56 20.04 -3.09
N SER A 109 11.46 21.23 -2.58
CA SER A 109 10.91 21.48 -1.25
C SER A 109 9.39 21.35 -1.19
N ARG A 110 8.72 21.28 -2.36
CA ARG A 110 7.27 21.22 -2.42
C ARG A 110 6.77 20.52 -3.68
N VAL A 111 6.15 19.38 -3.49
CA VAL A 111 5.55 18.56 -4.53
C VAL A 111 4.12 18.23 -4.13
N THR A 112 3.22 18.15 -5.09
CA THR A 112 1.85 17.70 -4.86
C THR A 112 1.72 16.22 -5.20
N VAL A 113 1.13 15.44 -4.29
CA VAL A 113 0.88 14.00 -4.48
C VAL A 113 -0.62 13.74 -4.32
N THR A 114 -1.22 13.14 -5.33
CA THR A 114 -2.59 12.59 -5.28
C THR A 114 -2.49 11.07 -5.24
N VAL A 115 -3.25 10.45 -4.34
CA VAL A 115 -3.31 8.99 -4.18
C VAL A 115 -4.63 8.48 -4.74
N THR A 116 -4.55 7.50 -5.61
CA THR A 116 -5.70 6.76 -6.13
C THR A 116 -5.33 5.30 -6.39
N GLN A 117 -6.25 4.53 -6.93
CA GLN A 117 -6.03 3.11 -7.27
C GLN A 117 -6.29 2.92 -8.75
N SER A 118 -5.48 2.10 -9.42
CA SER A 118 -5.69 1.79 -10.83
C SER A 118 -6.91 0.87 -11.03
N VAL A 119 -7.69 1.21 -12.03
CA VAL A 119 -8.81 0.41 -12.51
C VAL A 119 -8.73 0.30 -14.04
N LEU A 120 -9.43 -0.68 -14.60
CA LEU A 120 -9.55 -0.78 -16.05
C LEU A 120 -10.38 0.37 -16.58
N GLY A 121 -9.83 1.07 -17.56
CA GLY A 121 -10.53 2.09 -18.34
C GLY A 121 -10.33 1.82 -19.81
N THR A 122 -10.92 2.63 -20.66
CA THR A 122 -10.79 2.49 -22.11
C THR A 122 -10.16 3.75 -22.68
N PRO A 123 -9.19 3.67 -23.59
CA PRO A 123 -8.67 4.85 -24.27
C PRO A 123 -9.78 5.79 -24.77
N GLY A 124 -9.64 7.09 -24.54
CA GLY A 124 -10.67 8.09 -24.83
C GLY A 124 -11.76 8.24 -23.77
N MET A 125 -11.80 7.40 -22.74
CA MET A 125 -12.73 7.53 -21.63
C MET A 125 -12.40 8.78 -20.77
N ASN A 126 -13.46 9.52 -20.39
CA ASN A 126 -13.39 10.65 -19.44
C ASN A 126 -12.40 11.79 -19.77
N GLY A 127 -11.90 11.87 -21.00
CA GLY A 127 -11.10 13.00 -21.43
C GLY A 127 -9.74 13.17 -20.70
N GLY A 128 -9.23 12.14 -20.05
CA GLY A 128 -8.01 12.18 -19.24
C GLY A 128 -6.70 12.25 -20.03
N GLY A 129 -6.73 12.68 -21.28
CA GLY A 129 -5.53 12.78 -22.13
C GLY A 129 -5.12 11.48 -22.79
N ALA A 130 -5.78 10.37 -22.51
CA ALA A 130 -5.59 9.13 -23.25
C ALA A 130 -6.01 9.26 -24.71
N PRO A 131 -5.33 8.62 -25.66
CA PRO A 131 -5.69 8.66 -27.06
C PRO A 131 -7.15 8.30 -27.28
N ALA A 132 -7.85 9.09 -28.10
CA ALA A 132 -9.21 8.77 -28.55
C ALA A 132 -9.12 7.72 -29.66
N ILE A 133 -9.36 6.46 -29.30
CA ILE A 133 -9.44 5.35 -30.23
C ILE A 133 -10.73 4.58 -30.02
N ASP A 134 -11.29 4.09 -31.12
CA ASP A 134 -12.41 3.17 -31.08
C ASP A 134 -11.89 1.81 -30.57
N VAL A 135 -12.24 1.48 -29.33
CA VAL A 135 -11.85 0.21 -28.70
C VAL A 135 -13.00 -0.77 -28.88
N VAL A 136 -12.70 -1.90 -29.47
CA VAL A 136 -13.61 -3.02 -29.60
C VAL A 136 -13.18 -4.10 -28.62
N GLY A 137 -14.02 -4.35 -27.62
CA GLY A 137 -13.76 -5.41 -26.63
C GLY A 137 -13.38 -4.87 -25.24
N SER A 138 -12.69 -5.69 -24.45
CA SER A 138 -12.34 -5.43 -23.05
C SER A 138 -10.88 -4.98 -22.85
N GLU A 139 -10.18 -4.67 -23.90
CA GLU A 139 -8.79 -4.22 -23.84
C GLU A 139 -8.72 -2.77 -23.35
N ALA A 140 -7.94 -2.58 -22.28
CA ALA A 140 -7.84 -1.29 -21.59
C ALA A 140 -6.52 -0.57 -21.89
N PHE A 141 -5.57 -1.22 -22.55
CA PHE A 141 -4.22 -0.70 -22.83
C PHE A 141 -3.95 -0.66 -24.34
N LEU A 142 -2.79 -0.16 -24.72
CA LEU A 142 -2.33 -0.10 -26.11
C LEU A 142 -1.10 -0.97 -26.32
N SER A 143 -1.04 -1.64 -27.47
CA SER A 143 0.14 -2.36 -27.95
C SER A 143 1.29 -1.39 -28.26
N SER A 144 2.45 -1.93 -28.63
CA SER A 144 3.66 -1.14 -28.93
C SER A 144 3.52 -0.18 -30.13
N ASP A 145 2.52 -0.39 -30.98
CA ASP A 145 2.19 0.53 -32.07
C ASP A 145 1.44 1.79 -31.63
N GLY A 146 1.02 1.83 -30.35
CA GLY A 146 0.28 2.96 -29.76
C GLY A 146 -1.17 3.11 -30.24
N VAL A 147 -1.69 2.13 -30.98
CA VAL A 147 -3.03 2.17 -31.60
C VAL A 147 -3.86 0.91 -31.30
N THR A 148 -3.26 -0.25 -31.42
CA THR A 148 -3.97 -1.54 -31.21
C THR A 148 -4.25 -1.77 -29.73
N PRO A 149 -5.51 -2.01 -29.32
CA PRO A 149 -5.86 -2.35 -27.95
C PRO A 149 -5.16 -3.63 -27.45
N ALA A 150 -4.81 -3.65 -26.16
CA ALA A 150 -4.15 -4.76 -25.49
C ALA A 150 -4.82 -5.07 -24.13
N PRO A 151 -4.86 -6.34 -23.69
CA PRO A 151 -5.52 -6.75 -22.45
C PRO A 151 -4.72 -6.41 -21.18
N SER A 152 -3.46 -6.06 -21.31
CA SER A 152 -2.56 -5.75 -20.19
C SER A 152 -1.58 -4.65 -20.54
N PRO A 153 -1.08 -3.91 -19.53
CA PRO A 153 -0.06 -2.89 -19.73
C PRO A 153 1.27 -3.51 -20.15
N ARG A 154 2.09 -2.72 -20.82
CA ARG A 154 3.46 -3.08 -21.22
C ARG A 154 4.50 -2.74 -20.15
N TRP A 155 4.14 -1.88 -19.24
CA TRP A 155 5.00 -1.39 -18.16
C TRP A 155 6.27 -0.67 -18.65
N ASP A 156 6.17 -0.03 -19.81
CA ASP A 156 7.28 0.69 -20.47
C ASP A 156 7.22 2.21 -20.29
N GLY A 157 6.30 2.71 -19.48
CA GLY A 157 6.11 4.13 -19.20
C GLY A 157 5.11 4.83 -20.12
N ASN A 158 4.63 4.17 -21.17
CA ASN A 158 3.70 4.73 -22.12
C ASN A 158 2.25 4.29 -21.92
N ASP A 159 2.00 3.43 -20.92
CA ASP A 159 0.67 2.97 -20.58
C ASP A 159 -0.16 4.09 -19.93
N TYR A 160 -1.46 4.08 -20.22
CA TYR A 160 -2.44 4.94 -19.56
C TYR A 160 -3.19 4.13 -18.50
N PHE A 161 -3.24 4.68 -17.29
CA PHE A 161 -3.95 4.07 -16.16
C PHE A 161 -5.08 5.00 -15.71
N TRP A 162 -6.22 4.44 -15.33
CA TRP A 162 -7.37 5.19 -14.82
C TRP A 162 -7.44 5.10 -13.31
N GLY A 163 -7.73 6.25 -12.67
CA GLY A 163 -8.00 6.31 -11.25
C GLY A 163 -9.41 5.82 -10.93
N ARG A 164 -9.56 5.14 -9.81
CA ARG A 164 -10.83 4.67 -9.31
C ARG A 164 -11.74 5.85 -8.94
N SER A 165 -12.96 5.85 -9.45
CA SER A 165 -13.87 7.02 -9.36
C SER A 165 -14.24 7.40 -7.93
N ASP A 166 -14.38 6.45 -7.00
CA ASP A 166 -14.70 6.72 -5.59
C ASP A 166 -13.52 7.31 -4.79
N THR A 167 -12.34 7.40 -5.39
CA THR A 167 -11.19 8.14 -4.83
C THR A 167 -11.21 9.63 -5.20
N PHE A 168 -12.24 10.08 -5.91
CA PHE A 168 -12.44 11.46 -6.32
C PHE A 168 -13.85 11.94 -5.93
N ILE A 169 -13.97 13.17 -5.41
CA ILE A 169 -15.25 13.76 -5.03
C ILE A 169 -16.07 13.99 -6.30
N ALA A 170 -17.29 13.47 -6.34
CA ALA A 170 -18.19 13.54 -7.49
C ALA A 170 -17.58 13.06 -8.82
N ASN A 171 -16.60 12.16 -8.77
CA ASN A 171 -15.83 11.66 -9.90
C ASN A 171 -15.02 12.75 -10.64
N ASP A 172 -14.79 13.89 -10.01
CA ASP A 172 -14.02 14.99 -10.59
C ASP A 172 -12.52 14.78 -10.30
N VAL A 173 -11.74 14.59 -11.38
CA VAL A 173 -10.28 14.37 -11.32
C VAL A 173 -9.52 15.50 -10.60
N ASN A 174 -10.08 16.71 -10.53
CA ASN A 174 -9.47 17.85 -9.85
C ASN A 174 -9.74 17.87 -8.33
N THR A 175 -10.61 16.99 -7.84
CA THR A 175 -11.00 16.92 -6.43
C THR A 175 -10.77 15.54 -5.83
N PRO A 176 -9.51 15.07 -5.75
CA PRO A 176 -9.19 13.77 -5.15
C PRO A 176 -9.44 13.79 -3.63
N ASN A 177 -9.87 12.63 -3.10
CA ASN A 177 -10.08 12.45 -1.66
C ASN A 177 -8.76 12.52 -0.87
N VAL A 178 -7.66 12.04 -1.46
CA VAL A 178 -6.33 12.03 -0.85
C VAL A 178 -5.38 12.85 -1.71
N ARG A 179 -5.06 14.06 -1.24
CA ARG A 179 -4.11 14.98 -1.88
C ARG A 179 -3.21 15.62 -0.83
N VAL A 180 -1.91 15.57 -1.08
CA VAL A 180 -0.86 16.18 -0.24
C VAL A 180 -0.15 17.24 -1.05
N THR A 181 -0.10 18.48 -0.55
CA THR A 181 0.58 19.60 -1.20
C THR A 181 1.89 20.00 -0.48
N THR A 182 2.29 19.22 0.49
CA THR A 182 3.47 19.43 1.35
C THR A 182 4.50 18.30 1.23
N ALA A 183 4.31 17.40 0.26
CA ALA A 183 5.34 16.42 -0.08
C ALA A 183 6.60 17.14 -0.62
N TYR A 184 7.73 16.47 -0.52
CA TYR A 184 9.00 17.01 -1.01
C TYR A 184 9.86 15.90 -1.60
N VAL A 185 10.88 16.29 -2.35
CA VAL A 185 11.91 15.39 -2.89
C VAL A 185 13.25 15.79 -2.29
N THR A 186 14.00 14.81 -1.83
CA THR A 186 15.37 15.01 -1.35
C THR A 186 16.27 13.87 -1.81
N GLY A 187 17.40 14.19 -2.43
CA GLY A 187 18.31 13.20 -3.02
C GLY A 187 17.67 12.34 -4.13
N GLY A 188 16.56 12.78 -4.70
CA GLY A 188 15.77 12.03 -5.67
C GLY A 188 14.62 11.21 -5.07
N VAL A 189 14.53 11.12 -3.75
CA VAL A 189 13.49 10.37 -3.03
C VAL A 189 12.33 11.29 -2.70
N LEU A 190 11.14 10.95 -3.18
CA LEU A 190 9.88 11.53 -2.75
C LEU A 190 9.59 11.13 -1.30
N VAL A 191 9.17 12.09 -0.50
CA VAL A 191 8.65 11.89 0.86
C VAL A 191 7.28 12.54 0.96
N ALA A 192 6.24 11.74 1.16
CA ALA A 192 4.87 12.22 1.29
C ALA A 192 4.26 11.67 2.60
N ARG A 193 3.91 12.57 3.52
CA ARG A 193 3.03 12.26 4.65
C ARG A 193 1.59 12.39 4.17
N LEU A 194 0.89 11.28 4.12
CA LEU A 194 -0.49 11.24 3.65
C LEU A 194 -1.44 11.62 4.80
N PRO A 195 -2.67 12.05 4.51
CA PRO A 195 -3.68 12.33 5.54
C PRO A 195 -4.00 11.09 6.36
N ASP A 196 -4.35 11.30 7.62
CA ASP A 196 -4.87 10.22 8.46
C ASP A 196 -6.11 9.58 7.84
N ARG A 197 -6.26 8.27 8.09
CA ARG A 197 -7.32 7.46 7.53
C ARG A 197 -7.22 7.28 6.00
N THR A 198 -6.01 7.42 5.44
CA THR A 198 -5.78 7.10 4.02
C THR A 198 -6.03 5.61 3.75
N PRO A 199 -6.96 5.26 2.86
CA PRO A 199 -7.18 3.87 2.47
C PRO A 199 -6.11 3.41 1.48
N LEU A 200 -5.43 2.32 1.80
CA LEU A 200 -4.57 1.57 0.90
C LEU A 200 -5.30 0.29 0.50
N ARG A 201 -5.80 0.23 -0.72
CA ARG A 201 -6.53 -0.94 -1.22
C ARG A 201 -5.60 -1.83 -2.02
N LEU A 202 -5.65 -3.11 -1.71
CA LEU A 202 -4.97 -4.18 -2.44
C LEU A 202 -6.05 -5.10 -2.99
N LEU A 203 -6.24 -5.13 -4.31
CA LEU A 203 -7.31 -5.89 -4.94
C LEU A 203 -6.74 -7.06 -5.73
N GLY A 204 -7.25 -8.25 -5.44
CA GLY A 204 -7.17 -9.45 -6.27
C GLY A 204 -8.47 -9.69 -7.04
N SER A 205 -8.56 -10.83 -7.71
CA SER A 205 -9.75 -11.19 -8.49
C SER A 205 -10.92 -11.63 -7.61
N ASN A 206 -10.65 -12.33 -6.50
CA ASN A 206 -11.65 -12.94 -5.63
C ASN A 206 -11.55 -12.49 -4.18
N LEU A 207 -10.54 -11.73 -3.84
CA LEU A 207 -10.31 -11.19 -2.50
C LEU A 207 -9.73 -9.80 -2.59
N GLY A 208 -9.81 -9.07 -1.51
CA GLY A 208 -9.20 -7.76 -1.41
C GLY A 208 -8.96 -7.37 0.04
N LEU A 209 -8.08 -6.44 0.23
CA LEU A 209 -7.72 -5.92 1.53
C LEU A 209 -7.70 -4.39 1.46
N GLU A 210 -8.43 -3.75 2.35
CA GLU A 210 -8.34 -2.29 2.53
C GLU A 210 -7.70 -1.98 3.87
N MET A 211 -6.54 -1.37 3.83
CA MET A 211 -5.84 -0.90 5.02
C MET A 211 -6.07 0.59 5.18
N THR A 212 -6.81 0.97 6.20
CA THR A 212 -7.00 2.39 6.56
C THR A 212 -5.89 2.80 7.50
N LEU A 213 -4.90 3.52 6.99
CA LEU A 213 -3.70 3.86 7.74
C LEU A 213 -3.81 5.22 8.43
N THR A 214 -3.35 5.31 9.66
CA THR A 214 -3.10 6.55 10.41
C THR A 214 -1.60 6.88 10.37
N ASP A 215 -1.28 8.17 10.31
CA ASP A 215 0.08 8.72 10.09
C ASP A 215 0.83 8.03 8.94
N PRO A 216 0.20 7.87 7.74
CA PRO A 216 0.81 7.12 6.67
C PRO A 216 1.91 7.94 5.98
N ILE A 217 3.00 7.26 5.66
CA ILE A 217 4.15 7.81 4.95
C ILE A 217 4.36 7.00 3.67
N ALA A 218 4.60 7.69 2.56
CA ALA A 218 5.03 7.09 1.31
C ALA A 218 6.39 7.66 0.89
N THR A 219 7.36 6.78 0.61
CA THR A 219 8.66 7.17 0.07
C THR A 219 9.07 6.31 -1.11
N GLY A 220 9.86 6.89 -2.01
CA GLY A 220 10.45 6.16 -3.14
C GLY A 220 11.25 7.06 -4.07
N ASN A 221 12.19 6.48 -4.80
CA ASN A 221 13.07 7.26 -5.67
C ASN A 221 12.39 7.58 -6.99
N ILE A 222 11.80 8.78 -7.09
CA ILE A 222 11.14 9.25 -8.32
C ILE A 222 12.13 9.79 -9.35
N TYR A 223 13.31 10.23 -8.93
CA TYR A 223 14.32 10.68 -9.88
C TYR A 223 14.82 9.53 -10.76
N ASP A 224 15.10 8.37 -10.16
CA ASP A 224 15.50 7.18 -10.89
C ASP A 224 14.34 6.59 -11.71
N LEU A 225 13.09 6.85 -11.31
CA LEU A 225 11.92 6.42 -12.08
C LEU A 225 11.70 7.24 -13.36
N PHE A 226 11.78 8.58 -13.27
CA PHE A 226 11.35 9.47 -14.36
C PHE A 226 12.50 10.09 -15.14
N ILE A 227 13.65 10.35 -14.50
CA ILE A 227 14.74 11.12 -15.10
C ILE A 227 15.95 10.24 -15.46
N ALA A 228 16.28 9.29 -14.62
CA ALA A 228 17.42 8.39 -14.81
C ALA A 228 17.00 6.92 -14.63
N PRO A 229 16.07 6.41 -15.45
CA PRO A 229 15.50 5.07 -15.28
C PRO A 229 16.59 4.00 -15.27
N GLN A 230 16.48 3.10 -14.30
CA GLN A 230 17.39 1.98 -14.09
C GLN A 230 16.78 0.70 -14.66
N ALA A 231 17.62 -0.32 -14.88
CA ALA A 231 17.15 -1.64 -15.32
C ALA A 231 16.24 -2.32 -14.27
N THR A 232 16.48 -2.03 -12.98
CA THR A 232 15.63 -2.47 -11.87
C THR A 232 14.72 -1.33 -11.48
N PRO A 233 13.41 -1.55 -11.39
CA PRO A 233 12.48 -0.50 -10.98
C PRO A 233 12.79 -0.03 -9.55
N PRO A 234 12.64 1.28 -9.27
CA PRO A 234 12.86 1.80 -7.93
C PRO A 234 11.79 1.30 -6.97
N GLN A 235 12.22 1.05 -5.74
CA GLN A 235 11.36 0.59 -4.67
C GLN A 235 10.65 1.76 -4.00
N PHE A 236 9.38 1.55 -3.68
CA PHE A 236 8.54 2.45 -2.92
C PHE A 236 8.07 1.73 -1.65
N ILE A 237 8.04 2.46 -0.55
CA ILE A 237 7.52 1.98 0.72
C ILE A 237 6.34 2.86 1.10
N VAL A 238 5.24 2.21 1.45
CA VAL A 238 4.08 2.85 2.08
C VAL A 238 3.88 2.19 3.42
N GLY A 239 3.84 2.96 4.49
CA GLY A 239 3.67 2.44 5.85
C GLY A 239 2.94 3.43 6.74
N GLY A 240 2.46 2.94 7.87
CA GLY A 240 1.69 3.67 8.87
C GLY A 240 1.11 2.73 9.90
N ARG A 241 0.09 3.17 10.62
CA ARG A 241 -0.57 2.45 11.71
C ARG A 241 -1.93 1.94 11.22
N TRP A 242 -2.18 0.64 11.35
CA TRP A 242 -3.44 0.03 10.95
C TRP A 242 -4.22 -0.41 12.19
N GLY A 243 -5.31 0.27 12.50
CA GLY A 243 -6.08 0.08 13.72
C GLY A 243 -6.65 -1.35 13.84
N TYR A 244 -6.63 -1.89 15.05
CA TYR A 244 -7.14 -3.23 15.39
C TYR A 244 -8.56 -3.47 14.85
N ASN A 245 -9.48 -2.53 15.07
CA ASN A 245 -10.86 -2.66 14.61
C ASN A 245 -10.98 -2.57 13.09
N ASP A 246 -10.15 -1.77 12.45
CA ASP A 246 -10.10 -1.66 10.98
C ASP A 246 -9.63 -2.99 10.37
N ILE A 247 -8.63 -3.65 10.97
CA ILE A 247 -8.16 -4.97 10.54
C ILE A 247 -9.28 -6.01 10.65
N LEU A 248 -9.97 -6.06 11.77
CA LEU A 248 -11.08 -7.00 11.97
C LEU A 248 -12.22 -6.79 10.98
N ALA A 249 -12.50 -5.54 10.61
CA ALA A 249 -13.51 -5.22 9.61
C ALA A 249 -13.16 -5.77 8.21
N GLN A 250 -11.88 -6.04 7.94
CA GLN A 250 -11.44 -6.66 6.68
C GLN A 250 -11.55 -8.19 6.65
N GLY A 251 -11.77 -8.82 7.79
CA GLY A 251 -11.90 -10.29 7.87
C GLY A 251 -12.83 -10.88 6.83
N PRO A 252 -14.07 -10.37 6.64
CA PRO A 252 -15.00 -10.86 5.60
C PRO A 252 -14.42 -10.80 4.18
N ASN A 253 -13.63 -9.80 3.86
CA ASN A 253 -13.07 -9.59 2.50
C ASN A 253 -11.97 -10.61 2.16
N VAL A 254 -11.41 -11.27 3.17
CA VAL A 254 -10.42 -12.34 3.04
C VAL A 254 -10.94 -13.71 3.52
N GLY A 255 -12.27 -13.85 3.62
CA GLY A 255 -12.91 -15.14 3.97
C GLY A 255 -12.94 -15.49 5.45
N VAL A 256 -12.55 -14.57 6.32
CA VAL A 256 -12.62 -14.74 7.79
C VAL A 256 -13.92 -14.15 8.30
N CYS A 257 -15.02 -14.91 8.19
CA CYS A 257 -16.37 -14.42 8.43
C CYS A 257 -16.67 -14.16 9.92
N ILE A 258 -17.31 -13.04 10.20
CA ILE A 258 -17.72 -12.62 11.56
C ILE A 258 -18.56 -13.71 12.24
N GLY A 259 -18.30 -13.96 13.51
CA GLY A 259 -19.01 -14.95 14.32
C GLY A 259 -18.47 -16.38 14.18
N THR A 260 -17.58 -16.66 13.24
CA THR A 260 -16.93 -17.97 13.09
C THR A 260 -15.84 -18.22 14.14
N PRO A 261 -15.45 -19.49 14.39
CA PRO A 261 -14.29 -19.79 15.21
C PRO A 261 -13.00 -19.15 14.67
N LEU A 262 -12.83 -19.13 13.35
CA LEU A 262 -11.66 -18.53 12.70
C LEU A 262 -11.58 -17.02 12.99
N PHE A 263 -12.69 -16.30 12.95
CA PHE A 263 -12.74 -14.88 13.29
C PHE A 263 -12.31 -14.63 14.75
N ARG A 264 -12.77 -15.46 15.69
CA ARG A 264 -12.35 -15.37 17.10
C ARG A 264 -10.86 -15.66 17.28
N THR A 265 -10.35 -16.62 16.53
CA THR A 265 -8.91 -16.91 16.52
C THR A 265 -8.12 -15.69 15.99
N LEU A 266 -8.56 -15.07 14.89
CA LEU A 266 -7.97 -13.85 14.36
C LEU A 266 -7.96 -12.73 15.41
N GLN A 267 -9.07 -12.49 16.11
CA GLN A 267 -9.16 -11.50 17.18
C GLN A 267 -8.11 -11.73 18.27
N THR A 268 -7.97 -12.99 18.72
CA THR A 268 -7.01 -13.34 19.77
C THR A 268 -5.57 -13.15 19.30
N ILE A 269 -5.25 -13.62 18.09
CA ILE A 269 -3.90 -13.52 17.53
C ILE A 269 -3.53 -12.05 17.32
N LEU A 270 -4.43 -11.28 16.69
CA LEU A 270 -4.21 -9.87 16.43
C LEU A 270 -4.02 -9.06 17.72
N GLY A 271 -4.83 -9.35 18.77
CA GLY A 271 -4.68 -8.70 20.07
C GLY A 271 -3.32 -8.96 20.75
N ASN A 272 -2.61 -10.03 20.35
CA ASN A 272 -1.25 -10.32 20.82
C ASN A 272 -0.17 -9.68 19.93
N MET A 273 -0.55 -9.17 18.75
CA MET A 273 0.40 -8.64 17.75
C MET A 273 0.41 -7.13 17.65
N VAL A 274 -0.67 -6.44 18.07
CA VAL A 274 -0.70 -4.96 18.04
C VAL A 274 0.47 -4.42 18.84
N ASP A 275 1.17 -3.45 18.27
CA ASP A 275 2.44 -2.91 18.74
C ASP A 275 2.52 -1.39 18.71
N ALA A 276 1.47 -0.74 18.21
CA ALA A 276 1.38 0.70 18.05
C ALA A 276 0.05 1.24 18.60
N LEU A 277 -0.04 2.55 18.78
CA LEU A 277 -1.30 3.26 19.02
C LEU A 277 -1.85 3.77 17.69
N GLN A 278 -3.15 3.60 17.45
CA GLN A 278 -3.79 4.12 16.25
C GLN A 278 -3.69 5.64 16.18
N ASP A 279 -3.95 6.30 17.31
CA ASP A 279 -3.79 7.74 17.45
C ASP A 279 -2.54 8.01 18.30
N PRO A 280 -1.37 8.24 17.67
CA PRO A 280 -0.12 8.35 18.40
C PRO A 280 -0.13 9.56 19.33
N PRO A 281 0.24 9.38 20.61
CA PRO A 281 0.38 10.50 21.54
C PRO A 281 1.66 11.29 21.20
N SER A 282 1.71 12.54 21.64
CA SER A 282 2.94 13.35 21.52
C SER A 282 4.11 12.83 22.35
N VAL A 283 3.84 11.96 23.31
CA VAL A 283 4.82 11.29 24.19
C VAL A 283 4.38 9.86 24.40
N ALA A 284 5.30 8.91 24.23
CA ALA A 284 5.04 7.49 24.48
C ALA A 284 4.49 7.26 25.90
N ASP A 285 3.46 6.44 26.02
CA ASP A 285 2.85 6.03 27.29
C ASP A 285 2.72 4.50 27.37
N PRO A 286 3.73 3.82 27.88
CA PRO A 286 3.73 2.35 27.99
C PRO A 286 2.68 1.80 28.97
N SER A 287 1.89 2.64 29.64
CA SER A 287 0.74 2.20 30.43
C SER A 287 -0.52 1.98 29.60
N VAL A 288 -0.61 2.57 28.40
CA VAL A 288 -1.74 2.44 27.50
C VAL A 288 -1.60 1.14 26.67
N PRO A 289 -2.65 0.33 26.52
CA PRO A 289 -2.59 -0.85 25.64
C PRO A 289 -2.53 -0.42 24.17
N CYS A 290 -1.69 -1.12 23.40
CA CYS A 290 -1.62 -0.95 21.96
C CYS A 290 -2.95 -1.33 21.29
N ASP A 291 -3.35 -0.61 20.25
CA ASP A 291 -4.60 -0.81 19.51
C ASP A 291 -4.46 -0.71 17.99
N ALA A 292 -3.23 -0.69 17.51
CA ALA A 292 -2.89 -0.71 16.08
C ALA A 292 -1.72 -1.65 15.81
N LEU A 293 -1.61 -2.03 14.56
CA LEU A 293 -0.51 -2.79 14.01
C LEU A 293 0.39 -1.85 13.20
N SER A 294 1.68 -1.82 13.48
CA SER A 294 2.64 -1.19 12.61
C SER A 294 2.68 -1.91 11.27
N THR A 295 2.59 -1.15 10.17
CA THR A 295 2.40 -1.72 8.85
C THR A 295 3.27 -1.01 7.84
N ALA A 296 4.02 -1.76 7.06
CA ALA A 296 4.70 -1.24 5.88
C ALA A 296 4.73 -2.27 4.76
N ILE A 297 4.56 -1.77 3.54
CA ILE A 297 4.56 -2.58 2.32
C ILE A 297 5.52 -1.95 1.32
N ARG A 298 6.28 -2.79 0.65
CA ARG A 298 7.14 -2.41 -0.46
C ARG A 298 6.49 -2.72 -1.79
N PHE A 299 6.66 -1.80 -2.71
CA PHE A 299 6.22 -1.92 -4.10
C PHE A 299 7.38 -1.58 -5.03
N ASP A 300 7.33 -2.07 -6.26
CA ASP A 300 8.15 -1.60 -7.35
C ASP A 300 7.39 -0.51 -8.14
N GLY A 301 8.06 0.61 -8.44
CA GLY A 301 7.47 1.77 -9.10
C GLY A 301 7.64 1.73 -10.61
N TYR A 302 6.56 2.02 -11.34
CA TYR A 302 6.55 2.14 -12.78
C TYR A 302 5.97 3.49 -13.21
N SER A 303 6.58 4.09 -14.21
CA SER A 303 6.03 5.29 -14.84
C SER A 303 4.80 4.94 -15.69
N GLY A 304 3.93 5.91 -15.90
CA GLY A 304 2.75 5.79 -16.75
C GLY A 304 1.99 7.10 -16.77
N HIS A 305 1.02 7.18 -17.66
CA HIS A 305 0.17 8.35 -17.84
C HIS A 305 -1.16 8.18 -17.11
N PHE A 306 -1.70 9.29 -16.60
CA PHE A 306 -3.04 9.29 -16.04
C PHE A 306 -4.06 9.43 -17.18
N GLY A 307 -4.91 8.41 -17.35
CA GLY A 307 -5.90 8.34 -18.44
C GLY A 307 -7.24 8.99 -18.11
N GLY A 308 -7.50 9.26 -16.84
CA GLY A 308 -8.77 9.77 -16.34
C GLY A 308 -9.34 8.92 -15.21
N VAL A 309 -10.65 9.02 -14.99
CA VAL A 309 -11.37 8.34 -13.89
C VAL A 309 -12.32 7.29 -14.48
N ALA A 310 -12.34 6.11 -13.87
CA ALA A 310 -13.25 5.03 -14.25
C ALA A 310 -13.83 4.35 -13.01
N THR A 311 -14.97 3.66 -13.16
CA THR A 311 -15.60 2.92 -12.08
C THR A 311 -14.76 1.70 -11.74
N GLY A 312 -14.38 1.57 -10.46
CA GLY A 312 -13.68 0.41 -9.95
C GLY A 312 -14.62 -0.75 -9.58
N GLN A 313 -14.05 -1.93 -9.45
CA GLN A 313 -14.75 -3.07 -8.86
C GLN A 313 -14.75 -2.93 -7.33
N ASP A 314 -15.82 -3.41 -6.71
CA ASP A 314 -15.86 -3.50 -5.25
C ASP A 314 -14.98 -4.65 -4.76
N ILE A 315 -14.50 -4.53 -3.52
CA ILE A 315 -13.78 -5.63 -2.87
C ILE A 315 -14.76 -6.79 -2.71
N PRO A 316 -14.45 -7.96 -3.26
CA PRO A 316 -15.30 -9.12 -3.06
C PRO A 316 -15.35 -9.52 -1.58
N SER A 317 -16.52 -9.91 -1.11
CA SER A 317 -16.69 -10.50 0.22
C SER A 317 -17.13 -11.95 0.07
N PRO A 318 -16.26 -12.92 0.32
CA PRO A 318 -16.61 -14.34 0.28
C PRO A 318 -17.49 -14.76 1.46
N CYS A 319 -17.74 -13.89 2.42
CA CYS A 319 -18.66 -14.16 3.53
C CYS A 319 -20.10 -13.91 3.13
N PRO A 320 -21.05 -14.79 3.56
CA PRO A 320 -22.47 -14.64 3.29
C PRO A 320 -23.09 -13.44 4.01
#